data_8a90b44b02ad7b1190309c561efcfbb0
#
_entry.id   8a90b44b02ad7b1190309c561efcfbb0
#
_cell.length_a   1.000
_cell.length_b   1.000
_cell.length_c   1.000
_cell.angle_alpha   90.00
_cell.angle_beta   90.00
_cell.angle_gamma   90.00
#
_symmetry.space_group_name_H-M   'P 1'
#
loop_
_entity.id
_entity.type
_entity.pdbx_description
1 polymer ?
#
loop_
_entity_poly.entity_id
_entity_poly.type
_entity_poly.pdbx_seq_one_letter_code
_entity_poly.pdbx_strand_id
1 'polypeptide(L)' 'MFAVDDIEDVLARLRAHGAELVGEVSQYEDKYRLCYVRGPEGILVGLAEQLS' A
#
# COMPACT_ATOMS: atom_id res chain seq x y z
N MET A 1 3.64 -7.38 -6.29
CA MET A 1 2.72 -6.96 -5.21
C MET A 1 3.11 -7.65 -3.91
N PHE A 2 3.12 -6.92 -2.83
CA PHE A 2 3.51 -7.46 -1.53
C PHE A 2 2.29 -7.61 -0.63
N ALA A 3 2.19 -8.75 0.05
CA ALA A 3 1.15 -8.98 1.05
C ALA A 3 1.58 -8.34 2.37
N VAL A 4 0.69 -7.58 2.99
CA VAL A 4 0.94 -6.91 4.27
C VAL A 4 -0.19 -7.21 5.24
N ASP A 5 0.09 -7.11 6.54
CA ASP A 5 -0.90 -7.36 7.57
C ASP A 5 -1.80 -6.16 7.83
N ASP A 6 -1.25 -4.96 7.70
CA ASP A 6 -1.97 -3.71 7.93
C ASP A 6 -1.45 -2.67 6.93
N ILE A 7 -2.25 -2.40 5.92
CA ILE A 7 -1.83 -1.52 4.83
C ILE A 7 -1.63 -0.08 5.30
N GLU A 8 -2.42 0.38 6.27
CA GLU A 8 -2.29 1.75 6.77
C GLU A 8 -1.01 1.92 7.58
N ASP A 9 -0.63 0.91 8.37
CA ASP A 9 0.61 0.92 9.12
C ASP A 9 1.82 0.95 8.17
N VAL A 10 1.78 0.11 7.15
CA VAL A 10 2.85 0.05 6.15
C VAL A 10 2.96 1.37 5.39
N LEU A 11 1.82 1.97 5.03
CA LEU A 11 1.81 3.27 4.35
C LEU A 11 2.45 4.35 5.22
N ALA A 12 2.14 4.37 6.51
CA ALA A 12 2.73 5.36 7.42
C ALA A 12 4.24 5.21 7.47
N ARG A 13 4.73 3.97 7.54
CA ARG A 13 6.17 3.70 7.57
C ARG A 13 6.84 4.12 6.27
N LEU A 14 6.24 3.80 5.13
CA LEU A 14 6.79 4.14 3.83
C LEU A 14 6.83 5.64 3.60
N ARG A 15 5.79 6.36 4.04
CA ARG A 15 5.78 7.82 3.95
C ARG A 15 6.91 8.45 4.74
N ALA A 16 7.23 7.88 5.90
CA ALA A 16 8.35 8.36 6.71
C ALA A 16 9.69 8.17 5.99
N HIS A 17 9.75 7.27 5.02
CA HIS A 17 10.95 7.01 4.21
C HIS A 17 10.89 7.67 2.83
N GLY A 18 9.95 8.58 2.62
CA GLY A 18 9.90 9.35 1.39
C GLY A 18 9.03 8.77 0.28
N ALA A 19 8.29 7.71 0.56
CA ALA A 19 7.37 7.15 -0.42
C ALA A 19 6.05 7.94 -0.43
N GLU A 20 5.33 7.87 -1.56
CA GLU A 20 4.04 8.52 -1.67
C GLU A 20 2.99 7.55 -2.20
N LEU A 21 1.75 7.71 -1.76
CA LEU A 21 0.63 6.93 -2.24
C LEU A 21 0.24 7.42 -3.63
N VAL A 22 0.12 6.49 -4.58
CA VAL A 22 -0.31 6.80 -5.94
C VAL A 22 -1.79 6.42 -6.06
N GLY A 23 -2.64 7.43 -6.20
CA GLY A 23 -4.08 7.22 -6.22
C GLY A 23 -4.63 6.97 -4.83
N GLU A 24 -5.55 6.04 -4.70
CA GLU A 24 -6.24 5.75 -3.46
C GLU A 24 -6.08 4.28 -3.07
N VAL A 25 -6.31 3.99 -1.78
CA VAL A 25 -6.43 2.62 -1.32
C VAL A 25 -7.79 2.10 -1.79
N SER A 26 -7.78 1.03 -2.57
CA SER A 26 -9.00 0.41 -3.09
C SER A 26 -9.35 -0.81 -2.28
N GLN A 27 -10.62 -0.93 -1.92
CA GLN A 27 -11.11 -2.11 -1.21
C GLN A 27 -11.97 -2.95 -2.15
N TYR A 28 -11.68 -4.23 -2.20
CA TYR A 28 -12.42 -5.18 -3.03
C TYR A 28 -13.30 -6.05 -2.14
N GLU A 29 -14.57 -5.70 -2.05
CA GLU A 29 -15.53 -6.34 -1.16
C GLU A 29 -15.00 -6.30 0.28
N ASP A 30 -15.20 -7.35 1.05
CA ASP A 30 -14.63 -7.47 2.39
C ASP A 30 -13.45 -8.43 2.41
N LYS A 31 -12.79 -8.61 1.26
CA LYS A 31 -11.75 -9.61 1.10
C LYS A 31 -10.34 -9.03 1.21
N TYR A 32 -10.08 -7.92 0.52
CA TYR A 32 -8.75 -7.32 0.59
C TYR A 32 -8.76 -5.87 0.15
N ARG A 33 -7.70 -5.18 0.53
CA ARG A 33 -7.41 -3.83 0.10
C ARG A 33 -6.13 -3.83 -0.73
N LEU A 34 -6.09 -2.95 -1.71
CA LEU A 34 -4.93 -2.79 -2.58
C LEU A 34 -4.56 -1.32 -2.66
N CYS A 35 -3.27 -1.04 -2.76
CA CYS A 35 -2.80 0.29 -3.08
C CYS A 35 -1.45 0.22 -3.78
N TYR A 36 -1.06 1.32 -4.40
CA TYR A 36 0.24 1.46 -5.03
C TYR A 36 0.97 2.63 -4.42
N VAL A 37 2.25 2.44 -4.14
CA VAL A 37 3.11 3.49 -3.62
C VAL A 37 4.32 3.64 -4.53
N ARG A 38 4.81 4.87 -4.63
CA ARG A 38 6.02 5.16 -5.37
C ARG A 38 7.09 5.57 -4.39
N GLY A 39 8.22 4.87 -4.43
CA GLY A 39 9.37 5.20 -3.60
C GLY A 39 10.11 6.44 -4.09
N PRO A 40 11.06 6.94 -3.31
CA PRO A 40 11.81 8.15 -3.69
C PRO A 40 12.62 7.97 -4.98
N GLU A 41 12.88 6.74 -5.38
CA GLU A 41 13.60 6.42 -6.61
C GLU A 41 12.67 6.26 -7.81
N GLY A 42 11.37 6.44 -7.63
CA GLY A 42 10.39 6.34 -8.70
C GLY A 42 9.87 4.93 -8.95
N ILE A 43 10.25 3.95 -8.13
CA ILE A 43 9.80 2.58 -8.28
C ILE A 43 8.39 2.44 -7.72
N LEU A 44 7.49 1.89 -8.54
CA LEU A 44 6.11 1.65 -8.14
C LEU A 44 5.97 0.28 -7.51
N VAL A 45 5.37 0.22 -6.32
CA VAL A 45 5.19 -1.02 -5.56
C VAL A 45 3.72 -1.18 -5.21
N GLY A 46 3.17 -2.35 -5.46
CA GLY A 46 1.80 -2.69 -5.07
C GLY A 46 1.77 -3.38 -3.71
N LEU A 47 0.82 -2.99 -2.88
CA LEU A 47 0.60 -3.58 -1.55
C LEU A 47 -0.80 -4.15 -1.47
N ALA A 48 -0.93 -5.31 -0.82
CA ALA A 48 -2.21 -5.97 -0.64
C ALA A 48 -2.37 -6.42 0.81
N GLU A 49 -3.50 -6.04 1.41
CA GLU A 49 -3.86 -6.50 2.75
C GLU A 49 -5.06 -7.43 2.64
N GLN A 50 -4.94 -8.63 3.18
CA GLN A 50 -6.04 -9.59 3.21
C GLN A 50 -6.92 -9.31 4.42
N LEU A 51 -8.22 -9.09 4.18
CA LEU A 51 -9.18 -8.74 5.24
C LEU A 51 -9.91 -9.95 5.80
N SER A 52 -9.94 -11.04 5.07
CA SER A 52 -10.64 -12.24 5.53
C SER A 52 -9.85 -13.50 5.22
#